data_18bf3bbd38ab82145a6965465f9d3d1c
#
_entry.id   18bf3bbd38ab82145a6965465f9d3d1c
#
_cell.length_a   1.000
_cell.length_b   1.000
_cell.length_c   1.000
_cell.angle_alpha   90.00
_cell.angle_beta   90.00
_cell.angle_gamma   90.00
#
_symmetry.space_group_name_H-M   'P 1'
#
loop_
_entity.id
_entity.type
_entity.pdbx_description
1 polymer ?
#
loop_
_entity_poly.entity_id
_entity_poly.type
_entity_poly.pdbx_seq_one_letter_code
_entity_poly.pdbx_strand_id
1 'polypeptide(L)'
;FKHLSKEERDELKEYFNRQTSEYDKVNILLEAISVDELNLEKHINSFSNDIQKIIKNKFENLKTYIKIRYIKLFLCMREFVKNSHMYSFLFLTSKLLKENDFAFDFVFAKSVFDELCKQFNIVANIDSLFGDIETYDNKKKEIEKKLSNGEKVFLVSAYQTLGAGQNIQYKIPRNFIKGIDYVSINNLEYQDEYKDFDAIYVDKPTNVFVNMNNEIIEEEQFIRYLYQVKVLEESGDITNEEAYRDIKEGFETYHGIKFNSFSTPTNSKNLKLHTAKLVQQAVGRICRTKNKSKDIHIYYDKALLEELKGVKKYYKHLLLNPEFSKFLEKIEESVDFSQNDLENKAQLINKSSKSYIKKLLDFKNDNI
;
A
#
# COMPACT_ATOMS: atom_id res chain seq x y z
N PHE A 1 16.64 1.76 -21.54
CA PHE A 1 16.46 3.06 -22.20
C PHE A 1 17.75 3.75 -22.66
N LYS A 2 18.88 3.60 -21.95
CA LYS A 2 20.18 4.21 -22.37
C LYS A 2 20.72 3.66 -23.69
N HIS A 3 20.24 2.50 -24.12
CA HIS A 3 20.70 1.80 -25.35
C HIS A 3 19.79 2.02 -26.56
N LEU A 4 18.66 2.72 -26.38
CA LEU A 4 17.75 3.01 -27.47
C LEU A 4 18.17 4.29 -28.20
N SER A 5 18.05 4.29 -29.53
CA SER A 5 18.21 5.49 -30.35
C SER A 5 17.18 6.57 -29.95
N LYS A 6 17.36 7.79 -30.45
CA LYS A 6 16.41 8.86 -30.20
C LYS A 6 15.04 8.55 -30.80
N GLU A 7 15.03 7.96 -32.00
CA GLU A 7 13.83 7.59 -32.75
C GLU A 7 13.03 6.50 -31.98
N GLU A 8 13.71 5.44 -31.54
CA GLU A 8 13.07 4.36 -30.74
C GLU A 8 12.49 4.89 -29.41
N ARG A 9 13.15 5.88 -28.79
CA ARG A 9 12.64 6.53 -27.57
C ARG A 9 11.41 7.40 -27.85
N ASP A 10 11.39 8.10 -28.97
CA ASP A 10 10.26 8.94 -29.36
C ASP A 10 9.06 8.10 -29.81
N GLU A 11 9.27 6.99 -30.51
CA GLU A 11 8.25 5.99 -30.84
C GLU A 11 7.63 5.36 -29.59
N LEU A 12 8.48 4.98 -28.60
CA LEU A 12 8.01 4.46 -27.33
C LEU A 12 7.18 5.49 -26.55
N LYS A 13 7.60 6.76 -26.54
CA LYS A 13 6.84 7.84 -25.91
C LYS A 13 5.50 8.04 -26.59
N GLU A 14 5.47 8.04 -27.93
CA GLU A 14 4.25 8.18 -28.68
C GLU A 14 3.30 7.01 -28.45
N TYR A 15 3.81 5.77 -28.42
CA TYR A 15 3.05 4.59 -28.06
C TYR A 15 2.44 4.69 -26.65
N PHE A 16 3.24 5.15 -25.68
CA PHE A 16 2.77 5.36 -24.29
C PHE A 16 1.76 6.50 -24.20
N ASN A 17 1.96 7.60 -24.90
CA ASN A 17 1.02 8.72 -24.91
C ASN A 17 -0.33 8.32 -25.55
N ARG A 18 -0.32 7.48 -26.58
CA ARG A 18 -1.56 6.90 -27.14
C ARG A 18 -2.26 5.99 -26.12
N GLN A 19 -1.52 5.19 -25.37
CA GLN A 19 -2.10 4.36 -24.30
C GLN A 19 -2.67 5.20 -23.16
N THR A 20 -2.02 6.29 -22.78
CA THR A 20 -2.50 7.16 -21.69
C THR A 20 -3.73 7.96 -22.08
N SER A 21 -3.91 8.36 -23.36
CA SER A 21 -5.09 9.12 -23.79
C SER A 21 -6.39 8.33 -23.69
N GLU A 22 -6.35 7.00 -23.72
CA GLU A 22 -7.54 6.17 -23.58
C GLU A 22 -7.92 5.86 -22.11
N TYR A 23 -7.04 6.23 -21.16
CA TYR A 23 -7.34 6.16 -19.73
C TYR A 23 -8.37 7.21 -19.28
N ASP A 24 -8.76 8.16 -20.12
CA ASP A 24 -9.87 9.07 -19.85
C ASP A 24 -11.21 8.34 -19.62
N LYS A 25 -11.30 7.07 -20.06
CA LYS A 25 -12.46 6.20 -19.84
C LYS A 25 -12.48 5.53 -18.46
N VAL A 26 -11.39 5.64 -17.71
CA VAL A 26 -11.20 4.95 -16.43
C VAL A 26 -10.99 5.97 -15.31
N ASN A 27 -11.77 5.86 -14.27
CA ASN A 27 -11.58 6.66 -13.06
C ASN A 27 -10.62 5.93 -12.12
N ILE A 28 -9.53 6.57 -11.75
CA ILE A 28 -8.61 6.04 -10.74
C ILE A 28 -8.92 6.74 -9.41
N LEU A 29 -9.49 6.00 -8.49
CA LEU A 29 -9.93 6.46 -7.18
C LEU A 29 -8.89 6.07 -6.12
N LEU A 30 -8.36 7.06 -5.41
CA LEU A 30 -7.28 6.89 -4.43
C LEU A 30 -7.82 7.21 -3.03
N GLU A 31 -7.70 6.25 -2.10
CA GLU A 31 -8.19 6.40 -0.73
C GLU A 31 -7.16 5.94 0.30
N ALA A 32 -6.82 6.84 1.24
CA ALA A 32 -5.90 6.52 2.32
C ALA A 32 -6.62 5.81 3.47
N ILE A 33 -6.12 4.65 3.87
CA ILE A 33 -6.53 3.96 5.09
C ILE A 33 -5.61 4.41 6.23
N SER A 34 -6.18 5.17 7.16
CA SER A 34 -5.46 5.75 8.30
C SER A 34 -5.89 5.07 9.59
N VAL A 35 -5.12 4.08 10.03
CA VAL A 35 -5.34 3.40 11.31
C VAL A 35 -4.07 3.48 12.14
N ASP A 36 -4.17 4.07 13.32
CA ASP A 36 -3.12 4.20 14.31
C ASP A 36 -3.66 3.88 15.71
N GLU A 37 -2.82 3.93 16.71
CA GLU A 37 -3.21 3.63 18.08
C GLU A 37 -4.29 4.59 18.63
N LEU A 38 -4.22 5.87 18.24
CA LEU A 38 -5.13 6.91 18.72
C LEU A 38 -6.55 6.78 18.16
N ASN A 39 -6.69 6.26 16.95
CA ASN A 39 -7.98 6.14 16.27
C ASN A 39 -8.52 4.71 16.19
N LEU A 40 -7.79 3.73 16.75
CA LEU A 40 -8.14 2.31 16.70
C LEU A 40 -9.55 2.03 17.22
N GLU A 41 -9.88 2.50 18.41
CA GLU A 41 -11.19 2.32 19.04
C GLU A 41 -12.32 2.99 18.24
N LYS A 42 -12.06 4.16 17.66
CA LYS A 42 -13.01 4.84 16.77
C LYS A 42 -13.38 3.96 15.59
N HIS A 43 -12.36 3.31 14.98
CA HIS A 43 -12.61 2.40 13.85
C HIS A 43 -13.37 1.14 14.28
N ILE A 44 -13.02 0.53 15.42
CA ILE A 44 -13.77 -0.61 15.97
C ILE A 44 -15.24 -0.24 16.18
N ASN A 45 -15.49 0.89 16.79
CA ASN A 45 -16.85 1.37 17.09
C ASN A 45 -17.66 1.79 15.82
N SER A 46 -17.00 1.90 14.66
CA SER A 46 -17.66 2.16 13.37
C SER A 46 -18.30 0.92 12.72
N PHE A 47 -18.07 -0.26 13.26
CA PHE A 47 -18.71 -1.51 12.84
C PHE A 47 -20.01 -1.77 13.60
N SER A 48 -20.85 -2.70 13.11
CA SER A 48 -22.04 -3.15 13.83
C SER A 48 -21.69 -3.81 15.16
N ASN A 49 -22.65 -3.84 16.09
CA ASN A 49 -22.44 -4.41 17.42
C ASN A 49 -21.98 -5.88 17.38
N ASP A 50 -22.47 -6.67 16.43
CA ASP A 50 -22.08 -8.08 16.31
C ASP A 50 -20.64 -8.21 15.83
N ILE A 51 -20.22 -7.41 14.85
CA ILE A 51 -18.83 -7.35 14.41
C ILE A 51 -17.91 -6.84 15.52
N GLN A 52 -18.34 -5.80 16.27
CA GLN A 52 -17.57 -5.30 17.42
C GLN A 52 -17.33 -6.39 18.47
N LYS A 53 -18.32 -7.22 18.77
CA LYS A 53 -18.16 -8.34 19.73
C LYS A 53 -17.12 -9.34 19.25
N ILE A 54 -17.16 -9.74 17.96
CA ILE A 54 -16.19 -10.65 17.35
C ILE A 54 -14.78 -10.07 17.45
N ILE A 55 -14.61 -8.78 17.09
CA ILE A 55 -13.32 -8.08 17.12
C ILE A 55 -12.79 -7.97 18.57
N LYS A 56 -13.60 -7.48 19.52
CA LYS A 56 -13.17 -7.24 20.90
C LYS A 56 -12.71 -8.54 21.57
N ASN A 57 -13.45 -9.63 21.41
CA ASN A 57 -13.08 -10.93 21.97
C ASN A 57 -11.68 -11.40 21.50
N LYS A 58 -11.36 -11.25 20.21
CA LYS A 58 -10.05 -11.67 19.69
C LYS A 58 -8.94 -10.69 20.11
N PHE A 59 -9.27 -9.39 20.22
CA PHE A 59 -8.29 -8.34 20.45
C PHE A 59 -7.75 -8.25 21.88
N GLU A 60 -8.41 -8.87 22.87
CA GLU A 60 -7.98 -8.80 24.27
C GLU A 60 -6.49 -9.11 24.47
N ASN A 61 -5.99 -10.15 23.79
CA ASN A 61 -4.63 -10.66 23.94
C ASN A 61 -3.69 -10.29 22.79
N LEU A 62 -4.10 -9.39 21.87
CA LEU A 62 -3.29 -9.02 20.73
C LEU A 62 -2.52 -7.71 20.97
N LYS A 63 -1.28 -7.66 20.47
CA LYS A 63 -0.48 -6.43 20.45
C LYS A 63 -1.09 -5.39 19.51
N THR A 64 -0.94 -4.10 19.82
CA THR A 64 -1.55 -2.97 19.09
C THR A 64 -1.28 -3.00 17.59
N TYR A 65 -0.06 -3.29 17.15
CA TYR A 65 0.27 -3.35 15.72
C TYR A 65 -0.46 -4.48 14.97
N ILE A 66 -0.81 -5.58 15.66
CA ILE A 66 -1.61 -6.67 15.09
C ILE A 66 -3.07 -6.21 14.94
N LYS A 67 -3.60 -5.54 15.97
CA LYS A 67 -4.96 -4.97 15.95
C LYS A 67 -5.11 -3.97 14.79
N ILE A 68 -4.13 -3.08 14.61
CA ILE A 68 -4.09 -2.11 13.51
C ILE A 68 -4.14 -2.83 12.15
N ARG A 69 -3.37 -3.90 11.96
CA ARG A 69 -3.39 -4.69 10.72
C ARG A 69 -4.76 -5.28 10.42
N TYR A 70 -5.43 -5.84 11.42
CA TYR A 70 -6.79 -6.36 11.25
C TYR A 70 -7.80 -5.27 10.92
N ILE A 71 -7.74 -4.12 11.60
CA ILE A 71 -8.69 -3.04 11.32
C ILE A 71 -8.52 -2.50 9.89
N LYS A 72 -7.28 -2.35 9.39
CA LYS A 72 -7.05 -2.01 7.97
C LYS A 72 -7.69 -3.03 7.03
N LEU A 73 -7.52 -4.32 7.31
CA LEU A 73 -8.16 -5.40 6.54
C LEU A 73 -9.70 -5.28 6.59
N PHE A 74 -10.29 -5.11 7.76
CA PHE A 74 -11.74 -5.04 7.93
C PHE A 74 -12.36 -3.80 7.30
N LEU A 75 -11.66 -2.66 7.30
CA LEU A 75 -12.09 -1.47 6.59
C LEU A 75 -12.12 -1.72 5.07
N CYS A 76 -11.10 -2.34 4.51
CA CYS A 76 -11.07 -2.71 3.09
C CYS A 76 -12.15 -3.74 2.74
N MET A 77 -12.37 -4.75 3.60
CA MET A 77 -13.45 -5.72 3.42
C MET A 77 -14.83 -5.04 3.39
N ARG A 78 -15.06 -4.09 4.30
CA ARG A 78 -16.29 -3.32 4.36
C ARG A 78 -16.53 -2.52 3.08
N GLU A 79 -15.52 -1.83 2.58
CA GLU A 79 -15.65 -1.06 1.33
C GLU A 79 -15.87 -1.98 0.12
N PHE A 80 -15.22 -3.14 0.08
CA PHE A 80 -15.44 -4.16 -0.96
C PHE A 80 -16.88 -4.70 -0.94
N VAL A 81 -17.41 -5.04 0.23
CA VAL A 81 -18.76 -5.59 0.36
C VAL A 81 -19.83 -4.53 0.03
N LYS A 82 -19.64 -3.28 0.43
CA LYS A 82 -20.55 -2.17 0.13
C LYS A 82 -20.64 -1.85 -1.36
N ASN A 83 -19.55 -1.98 -2.12
CA ASN A 83 -19.52 -1.61 -3.52
C ASN A 83 -20.03 -2.75 -4.40
N SER A 84 -21.25 -2.61 -4.96
CA SER A 84 -21.86 -3.62 -5.82
C SER A 84 -21.13 -3.84 -7.15
N HIS A 85 -20.35 -2.86 -7.62
CA HIS A 85 -19.61 -2.91 -8.89
C HIS A 85 -18.17 -3.40 -8.74
N MET A 86 -17.73 -3.65 -7.51
CA MET A 86 -16.40 -4.19 -7.23
C MET A 86 -16.48 -5.70 -7.03
N TYR A 87 -16.00 -6.48 -8.01
CA TYR A 87 -16.03 -7.95 -7.98
C TYR A 87 -14.73 -8.55 -7.46
N SER A 88 -13.62 -7.85 -7.60
CA SER A 88 -12.31 -8.35 -7.23
C SER A 88 -11.51 -7.31 -6.45
N PHE A 89 -11.01 -7.71 -5.29
CA PHE A 89 -10.18 -6.86 -4.43
C PHE A 89 -8.89 -7.61 -4.06
N LEU A 90 -7.74 -6.99 -4.27
CA LEU A 90 -6.44 -7.52 -3.88
C LEU A 90 -5.90 -6.76 -2.67
N PHE A 91 -5.84 -7.42 -1.51
CA PHE A 91 -5.25 -6.84 -0.28
C PHE A 91 -3.81 -7.31 -0.15
N LEU A 92 -2.84 -6.40 -0.38
CA LEU A 92 -1.41 -6.68 -0.24
C LEU A 92 -0.85 -6.17 1.06
N THR A 93 -0.20 -7.07 1.80
CA THR A 93 0.40 -6.78 3.10
C THR A 93 1.77 -7.45 3.25
N SER A 94 2.48 -7.11 4.31
CA SER A 94 3.80 -7.72 4.62
C SER A 94 3.70 -9.06 5.35
N LYS A 95 2.53 -9.43 5.88
CA LYS A 95 2.30 -10.67 6.63
C LYS A 95 1.22 -11.50 5.96
N LEU A 96 1.50 -12.78 5.73
CA LEU A 96 0.54 -13.73 5.16
C LEU A 96 -0.62 -13.99 6.13
N LEU A 97 -1.84 -14.01 5.58
CA LEU A 97 -3.05 -14.43 6.28
C LEU A 97 -3.16 -15.97 6.19
N LYS A 98 -2.99 -16.66 7.32
CA LYS A 98 -2.98 -18.14 7.40
C LYS A 98 -3.90 -18.63 8.49
N GLU A 99 -4.41 -19.84 8.34
CA GLU A 99 -5.17 -20.51 9.39
C GLU A 99 -4.28 -20.75 10.62
N ASN A 100 -4.84 -20.52 11.79
CA ASN A 100 -4.18 -20.72 13.09
C ASN A 100 -2.91 -19.87 13.30
N ASP A 101 -2.68 -18.81 12.52
CA ASP A 101 -1.58 -17.87 12.77
C ASP A 101 -1.98 -16.91 13.89
N PHE A 102 -1.18 -16.83 14.94
CA PHE A 102 -1.46 -15.97 16.09
C PHE A 102 -1.59 -14.50 15.71
N ALA A 103 -0.77 -14.02 14.77
CA ALA A 103 -0.70 -12.61 14.40
C ALA A 103 -1.62 -12.22 13.23
N PHE A 104 -2.03 -13.18 12.38
CA PHE A 104 -2.88 -12.88 11.21
C PHE A 104 -3.65 -14.13 10.77
N ASP A 105 -4.72 -14.45 11.49
CA ASP A 105 -5.50 -15.67 11.39
C ASP A 105 -6.64 -15.55 10.37
N PHE A 106 -6.66 -16.46 9.39
CA PHE A 106 -7.65 -16.50 8.34
C PHE A 106 -9.07 -16.78 8.86
N VAL A 107 -9.21 -17.70 9.84
CA VAL A 107 -10.52 -18.08 10.39
C VAL A 107 -11.18 -16.87 11.05
N PHE A 108 -10.43 -16.10 11.82
CA PHE A 108 -10.91 -14.88 12.43
C PHE A 108 -11.26 -13.81 11.38
N ALA A 109 -10.39 -13.59 10.40
CA ALA A 109 -10.66 -12.63 9.33
C ALA A 109 -11.93 -13.01 8.54
N LYS A 110 -12.11 -14.32 8.25
CA LYS A 110 -13.28 -14.85 7.58
C LYS A 110 -14.55 -14.64 8.40
N SER A 111 -14.53 -14.83 9.71
CA SER A 111 -15.71 -14.62 10.56
C SER A 111 -16.24 -13.18 10.50
N VAL A 112 -15.34 -12.19 10.48
CA VAL A 112 -15.71 -10.78 10.30
C VAL A 112 -16.21 -10.51 8.88
N PHE A 113 -15.58 -11.11 7.86
CA PHE A 113 -16.01 -10.97 6.47
C PHE A 113 -17.41 -11.55 6.24
N ASP A 114 -17.69 -12.74 6.75
CA ASP A 114 -18.99 -13.40 6.64
C ASP A 114 -20.11 -12.55 7.32
N GLU A 115 -19.79 -11.90 8.44
CA GLU A 115 -20.75 -11.02 9.13
C GLU A 115 -20.97 -9.71 8.35
N LEU A 116 -19.93 -9.15 7.72
CA LEU A 116 -20.09 -8.03 6.80
C LEU A 116 -20.96 -8.42 5.59
N CYS A 117 -20.76 -9.60 5.01
CA CYS A 117 -21.58 -10.09 3.91
C CYS A 117 -23.06 -10.21 4.30
N LYS A 118 -23.36 -10.71 5.51
CA LYS A 118 -24.73 -10.77 6.04
C LYS A 118 -25.32 -9.37 6.22
N GLN A 119 -24.56 -8.45 6.85
CA GLN A 119 -25.01 -7.08 7.10
C GLN A 119 -25.42 -6.36 5.82
N PHE A 120 -24.69 -6.56 4.72
CA PHE A 120 -24.96 -5.91 3.43
C PHE A 120 -25.77 -6.77 2.46
N ASN A 121 -26.20 -7.98 2.89
CA ASN A 121 -26.93 -8.95 2.06
C ASN A 121 -26.21 -9.24 0.71
N ILE A 122 -24.91 -9.50 0.78
CA ILE A 122 -24.05 -9.77 -0.37
C ILE A 122 -23.45 -11.17 -0.25
N VAL A 123 -23.36 -11.87 -1.39
CA VAL A 123 -22.61 -13.12 -1.50
C VAL A 123 -21.22 -12.81 -2.05
N ALA A 124 -20.19 -13.09 -1.26
CA ALA A 124 -18.79 -12.88 -1.65
C ALA A 124 -17.89 -13.91 -0.97
N ASN A 125 -16.71 -14.09 -1.52
CA ASN A 125 -15.67 -15.01 -1.04
C ASN A 125 -14.48 -14.23 -0.52
N ILE A 126 -13.85 -14.72 0.55
CA ILE A 126 -12.53 -14.31 0.98
C ILE A 126 -11.56 -15.45 0.74
N ASP A 127 -10.43 -15.16 0.11
CA ASP A 127 -9.37 -16.13 -0.14
C ASP A 127 -8.00 -15.57 0.29
N SER A 128 -7.08 -16.48 0.61
CA SER A 128 -5.69 -16.12 0.91
C SER A 128 -4.75 -16.88 -0.01
N LEU A 129 -3.85 -16.19 -0.70
CA LEU A 129 -2.93 -16.76 -1.67
C LEU A 129 -1.52 -16.85 -1.08
N PHE A 130 -1.09 -18.06 -0.80
CA PHE A 130 0.24 -18.41 -0.31
C PHE A 130 0.50 -19.91 -0.60
N GLY A 131 1.73 -20.37 -0.38
CA GLY A 131 2.11 -21.78 -0.50
C GLY A 131 3.41 -21.98 -1.26
N ASP A 132 3.82 -23.24 -1.42
CA ASP A 132 4.81 -23.63 -2.40
C ASP A 132 4.26 -23.48 -3.84
N ILE A 133 5.09 -23.71 -4.84
CA ILE A 133 4.76 -23.45 -6.24
C ILE A 133 3.48 -24.20 -6.66
N GLU A 134 3.36 -25.47 -6.32
CA GLU A 134 2.23 -26.29 -6.74
C GLU A 134 0.92 -25.89 -6.05
N THR A 135 0.96 -25.70 -4.75
CA THR A 135 -0.18 -25.22 -3.95
C THR A 135 -0.62 -23.83 -4.39
N TYR A 136 0.34 -22.96 -4.66
CA TYR A 136 0.08 -21.61 -5.15
C TYR A 136 -0.67 -21.61 -6.49
N ASP A 137 -0.18 -22.36 -7.48
CA ASP A 137 -0.77 -22.40 -8.82
C ASP A 137 -2.18 -22.99 -8.82
N ASN A 138 -2.43 -24.02 -8.02
CA ASN A 138 -3.77 -24.59 -7.88
C ASN A 138 -4.75 -23.62 -7.25
N LYS A 139 -4.35 -22.95 -6.17
CA LYS A 139 -5.16 -21.94 -5.49
C LYS A 139 -5.42 -20.72 -6.37
N LYS A 140 -4.43 -20.28 -7.12
CA LYS A 140 -4.56 -19.20 -8.10
C LYS A 140 -5.60 -19.54 -9.16
N LYS A 141 -5.54 -20.74 -9.77
CA LYS A 141 -6.52 -21.22 -10.77
C LYS A 141 -7.93 -21.27 -10.18
N GLU A 142 -8.08 -21.68 -8.93
CA GLU A 142 -9.37 -21.69 -8.24
C GLU A 142 -9.95 -20.27 -8.11
N ILE A 143 -9.14 -19.30 -7.67
CA ILE A 143 -9.53 -17.89 -7.55
C ILE A 143 -9.90 -17.31 -8.92
N GLU A 144 -9.07 -17.52 -9.93
CA GLU A 144 -9.33 -17.07 -11.31
C GLU A 144 -10.64 -17.68 -11.87
N LYS A 145 -10.95 -18.94 -11.52
CA LYS A 145 -12.20 -19.59 -11.89
C LYS A 145 -13.41 -18.95 -11.21
N LYS A 146 -13.35 -18.68 -9.89
CA LYS A 146 -14.42 -17.97 -9.16
C LYS A 146 -14.70 -16.62 -9.81
N LEU A 147 -13.68 -15.82 -10.03
CA LEU A 147 -13.78 -14.51 -10.68
C LEU A 147 -14.35 -14.61 -12.10
N SER A 148 -13.90 -15.60 -12.91
CA SER A 148 -14.40 -15.83 -14.26
C SER A 148 -15.87 -16.28 -14.31
N ASN A 149 -16.38 -16.80 -13.20
CA ASN A 149 -17.81 -17.11 -13.03
C ASN A 149 -18.64 -15.90 -12.58
N GLY A 150 -18.00 -14.74 -12.35
CA GLY A 150 -18.67 -13.53 -11.87
C GLY A 150 -18.89 -13.51 -10.35
N GLU A 151 -18.18 -14.36 -9.59
CA GLU A 151 -18.23 -14.35 -8.14
C GLU A 151 -17.39 -13.16 -7.59
N LYS A 152 -17.86 -12.56 -6.49
CA LYS A 152 -17.08 -11.54 -5.78
C LYS A 152 -16.00 -12.21 -4.94
N VAL A 153 -14.74 -11.78 -5.10
CA VAL A 153 -13.59 -12.34 -4.38
C VAL A 153 -12.72 -11.23 -3.77
N PHE A 154 -12.57 -11.30 -2.44
CA PHE A 154 -11.59 -10.52 -1.69
C PHE A 154 -10.35 -11.39 -1.45
N LEU A 155 -9.25 -11.06 -2.11
CA LEU A 155 -8.01 -11.82 -2.07
C LEU A 155 -6.98 -11.16 -1.17
N VAL A 156 -6.46 -11.89 -0.19
CA VAL A 156 -5.35 -11.45 0.65
C VAL A 156 -4.06 -12.15 0.22
N SER A 157 -2.98 -11.38 0.05
CA SER A 157 -1.66 -11.93 -0.24
C SER A 157 -0.55 -11.06 0.32
N ALA A 158 0.68 -11.56 0.27
CA ALA A 158 1.85 -10.79 0.70
C ALA A 158 2.70 -10.34 -0.50
N TYR A 159 3.44 -9.24 -0.32
CA TYR A 159 4.39 -8.74 -1.32
C TYR A 159 5.36 -9.82 -1.80
N GLN A 160 5.85 -10.66 -0.90
CA GLN A 160 6.79 -11.74 -1.20
C GLN A 160 6.15 -12.86 -2.03
N THR A 161 4.89 -13.19 -1.78
CA THR A 161 4.16 -14.25 -2.48
C THR A 161 3.83 -13.85 -3.91
N LEU A 162 3.45 -12.59 -4.10
CA LEU A 162 3.21 -12.02 -5.42
C LEU A 162 4.49 -11.40 -6.00
N GLY A 163 5.63 -12.03 -5.82
CA GLY A 163 6.92 -11.59 -6.32
C GLY A 163 6.95 -11.23 -7.82
N ALA A 164 8.08 -10.78 -8.32
CA ALA A 164 8.22 -10.40 -9.73
C ALA A 164 7.78 -11.54 -10.67
N GLY A 165 6.93 -11.23 -11.65
CA GLY A 165 6.48 -12.19 -12.68
C GLY A 165 5.14 -12.87 -12.41
N GLN A 166 4.58 -12.82 -11.21
CA GLN A 166 3.28 -13.43 -10.94
C GLN A 166 2.13 -12.49 -11.36
N ASN A 167 1.29 -12.94 -12.28
CA ASN A 167 0.07 -12.24 -12.70
C ASN A 167 -1.15 -12.91 -12.10
N ILE A 168 -2.08 -12.12 -11.60
CA ILE A 168 -3.41 -12.56 -11.24
C ILE A 168 -4.37 -11.81 -12.14
N GLN A 169 -4.93 -12.51 -13.12
CA GLN A 169 -5.87 -12.01 -14.11
C GLN A 169 -6.96 -13.05 -14.27
N TYR A 170 -8.15 -12.64 -14.61
CA TYR A 170 -9.24 -13.58 -14.82
C TYR A 170 -9.97 -13.28 -16.12
N LYS A 171 -10.55 -14.33 -16.71
CA LYS A 171 -11.40 -14.15 -17.89
C LYS A 171 -12.63 -13.35 -17.54
N ILE A 172 -12.99 -12.42 -18.41
CA ILE A 172 -14.18 -11.59 -18.24
C ILE A 172 -15.42 -12.51 -18.14
N PRO A 173 -16.20 -12.42 -17.07
CA PRO A 173 -17.42 -13.21 -16.95
C PRO A 173 -18.40 -12.94 -18.09
N ARG A 174 -19.06 -13.99 -18.57
CA ARG A 174 -20.00 -13.89 -19.72
C ARG A 174 -21.19 -12.98 -19.47
N ASN A 175 -21.56 -12.77 -18.20
CA ASN A 175 -22.65 -11.89 -17.77
C ASN A 175 -22.22 -10.43 -17.64
N PHE A 176 -20.93 -10.13 -17.77
CA PHE A 176 -20.44 -8.74 -17.70
C PHE A 176 -20.76 -8.01 -19.01
N ILE A 177 -21.18 -6.76 -18.86
CA ILE A 177 -21.56 -5.89 -19.98
C ILE A 177 -20.44 -4.88 -20.20
N LYS A 178 -19.91 -4.84 -21.42
CA LYS A 178 -18.89 -3.85 -21.82
C LYS A 178 -19.42 -2.43 -21.62
N GLY A 179 -18.64 -1.59 -20.94
CA GLY A 179 -18.99 -0.21 -20.65
C GLY A 179 -19.69 -0.01 -19.30
N ILE A 180 -20.24 -1.08 -18.69
CA ILE A 180 -20.82 -1.08 -17.33
C ILE A 180 -19.84 -1.72 -16.36
N ASP A 181 -19.54 -3.00 -16.55
CA ASP A 181 -18.67 -3.77 -15.66
C ASP A 181 -17.19 -3.65 -16.03
N TYR A 182 -16.91 -3.35 -17.30
CA TYR A 182 -15.54 -3.12 -17.77
C TYR A 182 -15.48 -2.20 -18.98
N VAL A 183 -14.34 -1.55 -19.14
CA VAL A 183 -14.00 -0.77 -20.32
C VAL A 183 -12.70 -1.32 -20.94
N SER A 184 -12.62 -1.33 -22.26
CA SER A 184 -11.37 -1.71 -22.95
C SER A 184 -10.58 -0.46 -23.27
N ILE A 185 -9.32 -0.45 -22.85
CA ILE A 185 -8.34 0.56 -23.20
C ILE A 185 -7.61 0.06 -24.45
N ASN A 186 -7.64 0.81 -25.52
CA ASN A 186 -7.12 0.49 -26.84
C ASN A 186 -7.99 -0.39 -27.74
N ASN A 187 -8.17 0.12 -28.95
CA ASN A 187 -8.83 -0.55 -30.08
C ASN A 187 -7.91 -1.55 -30.83
N LEU A 188 -6.89 -2.11 -30.18
CA LEU A 188 -6.04 -3.09 -30.84
C LEU A 188 -6.82 -4.40 -31.05
N GLU A 189 -6.68 -4.99 -32.23
CA GLU A 189 -7.41 -6.14 -32.79
C GLU A 189 -7.29 -7.46 -32.00
N TYR A 190 -6.49 -7.50 -30.95
CA TYR A 190 -6.42 -8.66 -30.06
C TYR A 190 -7.55 -8.57 -29.02
N GLN A 191 -8.51 -9.45 -29.14
CA GLN A 191 -9.53 -9.71 -28.12
C GLN A 191 -8.85 -10.29 -26.88
N ASP A 192 -8.41 -9.42 -26.00
CA ASP A 192 -7.95 -9.83 -24.69
C ASP A 192 -9.18 -10.21 -23.86
N GLU A 193 -9.34 -11.50 -23.57
CA GLU A 193 -10.45 -12.03 -22.76
C GLU A 193 -10.23 -11.82 -21.26
N TYR A 194 -9.12 -11.24 -20.86
CA TYR A 194 -8.73 -11.09 -19.45
C TYR A 194 -8.95 -9.68 -18.94
N LYS A 195 -9.28 -9.62 -17.66
CA LYS A 195 -9.47 -8.40 -16.89
C LYS A 195 -8.57 -8.39 -15.65
N ASP A 196 -8.09 -7.22 -15.26
CA ASP A 196 -7.40 -7.01 -13.99
C ASP A 196 -8.40 -6.89 -12.82
N PHE A 197 -7.87 -6.90 -11.59
CA PHE A 197 -8.64 -6.64 -10.38
C PHE A 197 -9.21 -5.21 -10.38
N ASP A 198 -10.39 -5.05 -9.73
CA ASP A 198 -11.11 -3.78 -9.64
C ASP A 198 -10.51 -2.85 -8.58
N ALA A 199 -9.93 -3.46 -7.56
CA ALA A 199 -9.34 -2.74 -6.44
C ALA A 199 -8.08 -3.40 -5.89
N ILE A 200 -7.22 -2.57 -5.32
CA ILE A 200 -6.05 -3.00 -4.57
C ILE A 200 -5.91 -2.20 -3.28
N TYR A 201 -5.49 -2.86 -2.21
CA TYR A 201 -4.92 -2.20 -1.05
C TYR A 201 -3.42 -2.46 -0.99
N VAL A 202 -2.66 -1.39 -0.77
CA VAL A 202 -1.21 -1.41 -0.67
C VAL A 202 -0.79 -1.02 0.74
N ASP A 203 -0.36 -2.01 1.53
CA ASP A 203 0.16 -1.77 2.88
C ASP A 203 1.56 -1.14 2.81
N LYS A 204 1.99 -0.47 3.88
CA LYS A 204 3.39 -0.06 4.00
C LYS A 204 4.27 -1.31 4.06
N PRO A 205 5.24 -1.49 3.13
CA PRO A 205 6.17 -2.61 3.21
C PRO A 205 7.05 -2.48 4.46
N THR A 206 6.83 -3.32 5.47
CA THR A 206 7.58 -3.27 6.73
C THR A 206 8.83 -4.15 6.73
N ASN A 207 8.92 -5.11 5.79
CA ASN A 207 10.03 -6.05 5.70
C ASN A 207 11.14 -5.58 4.74
N VAL A 208 11.13 -4.31 4.35
CA VAL A 208 12.11 -3.74 3.43
C VAL A 208 13.47 -3.63 4.09
N PHE A 209 13.48 -3.30 5.39
CA PHE A 209 14.69 -3.24 6.19
C PHE A 209 14.45 -3.70 7.62
N VAL A 210 15.44 -4.39 8.20
CA VAL A 210 15.47 -4.70 9.62
C VAL A 210 15.66 -3.39 10.39
N ASN A 211 14.81 -3.16 11.39
CA ASN A 211 14.95 -1.99 12.25
C ASN A 211 16.09 -2.23 13.25
N MET A 212 17.14 -1.44 13.16
CA MET A 212 18.32 -1.49 14.04
C MET A 212 18.22 -0.51 15.23
N ASN A 213 17.08 0.13 15.44
CA ASN A 213 16.88 1.13 16.52
C ASN A 213 16.43 0.52 17.87
N ASN A 214 16.44 -0.78 18.03
CA ASN A 214 16.11 -1.41 19.29
C ASN A 214 17.29 -1.29 20.27
N GLU A 215 16.99 -1.15 21.57
CA GLU A 215 18.01 -1.09 22.63
C GLU A 215 18.89 -2.34 22.68
N ILE A 216 18.35 -3.48 22.26
CA ILE A 216 19.08 -4.76 22.12
C ILE A 216 18.81 -5.27 20.72
N ILE A 217 19.87 -5.46 19.94
CA ILE A 217 19.82 -6.04 18.60
C ILE A 217 20.30 -7.48 18.71
N GLU A 218 19.43 -8.42 18.35
CA GLU A 218 19.78 -9.84 18.27
C GLU A 218 20.68 -10.11 17.05
N GLU A 219 21.60 -11.08 17.18
CA GLU A 219 22.52 -11.46 16.11
C GLU A 219 21.79 -11.80 14.80
N GLU A 220 20.65 -12.49 14.88
CA GLU A 220 19.84 -12.81 13.70
C GLU A 220 19.30 -11.54 13.00
N GLN A 221 18.89 -10.51 13.74
CA GLN A 221 18.46 -9.24 13.18
C GLN A 221 19.61 -8.52 12.49
N PHE A 222 20.80 -8.54 13.11
CA PHE A 222 22.00 -7.94 12.53
C PHE A 222 22.42 -8.65 11.23
N ILE A 223 22.44 -9.97 11.20
CA ILE A 223 22.75 -10.75 9.99
C ILE A 223 21.74 -10.46 8.88
N ARG A 224 20.45 -10.37 9.19
CA ARG A 224 19.40 -10.00 8.22
C ARG A 224 19.63 -8.59 7.67
N TYR A 225 20.02 -7.64 8.51
CA TYR A 225 20.36 -6.30 8.08
C TYR A 225 21.52 -6.28 7.08
N LEU A 226 22.63 -6.95 7.42
CA LEU A 226 23.78 -7.06 6.53
C LEU A 226 23.43 -7.68 5.17
N TYR A 227 22.61 -8.75 5.20
CA TYR A 227 22.11 -9.39 3.99
C TYR A 227 21.27 -8.44 3.14
N GLN A 228 20.38 -7.67 3.77
CA GLN A 228 19.55 -6.70 3.06
C GLN A 228 20.37 -5.59 2.40
N VAL A 229 21.36 -5.04 3.11
CA VAL A 229 22.30 -4.06 2.54
C VAL A 229 23.02 -4.64 1.33
N LYS A 230 23.50 -5.90 1.44
CA LYS A 230 24.21 -6.57 0.34
C LYS A 230 23.31 -6.81 -0.87
N VAL A 231 22.06 -7.21 -0.66
CA VAL A 231 21.07 -7.38 -1.75
C VAL A 231 20.81 -6.06 -2.47
N LEU A 232 20.71 -4.94 -1.74
CA LEU A 232 20.53 -3.61 -2.36
C LEU A 232 21.75 -3.18 -3.17
N GLU A 233 22.94 -3.50 -2.71
CA GLU A 233 24.18 -3.25 -3.46
C GLU A 233 24.21 -4.07 -4.75
N GLU A 234 23.94 -5.38 -4.68
CA GLU A 234 23.94 -6.28 -5.84
C GLU A 234 22.83 -5.96 -6.85
N SER A 235 21.68 -5.47 -6.39
CA SER A 235 20.60 -5.01 -7.28
C SER A 235 20.89 -3.64 -7.90
N GLY A 236 21.96 -2.94 -7.46
CA GLY A 236 22.29 -1.59 -7.91
C GLY A 236 21.39 -0.50 -7.34
N ASP A 237 20.61 -0.81 -6.30
CA ASP A 237 19.73 0.15 -5.62
C ASP A 237 20.54 1.10 -4.71
N ILE A 238 21.72 0.67 -4.24
CA ILE A 238 22.71 1.48 -3.52
C ILE A 238 24.09 1.31 -4.14
N THR A 239 24.96 2.31 -3.96
CA THR A 239 26.36 2.24 -4.38
C THR A 239 27.21 1.44 -3.39
N ASN A 240 28.39 0.96 -3.81
CA ASN A 240 29.33 0.28 -2.92
C ASN A 240 29.73 1.17 -1.72
N GLU A 241 29.86 2.49 -1.93
CA GLU A 241 30.18 3.44 -0.85
C GLU A 241 29.03 3.56 0.16
N GLU A 242 27.81 3.61 -0.31
CA GLU A 242 26.62 3.63 0.54
C GLU A 242 26.49 2.30 1.31
N ALA A 243 26.69 1.16 0.65
CA ALA A 243 26.66 -0.15 1.30
C ALA A 243 27.72 -0.27 2.39
N TYR A 244 28.96 0.17 2.10
CA TYR A 244 30.03 0.16 3.09
C TYR A 244 29.71 1.02 4.32
N ARG A 245 29.18 2.23 4.09
CA ARG A 245 28.75 3.11 5.18
C ARG A 245 27.65 2.47 6.02
N ASP A 246 26.62 1.92 5.39
CA ASP A 246 25.47 1.31 6.07
C ASP A 246 25.90 0.07 6.86
N ILE A 247 26.78 -0.78 6.32
CA ILE A 247 27.39 -1.91 7.01
C ILE A 247 28.18 -1.45 8.24
N LYS A 248 29.02 -0.42 8.08
CA LYS A 248 29.80 0.13 9.19
C LYS A 248 28.91 0.67 10.30
N GLU A 249 27.89 1.45 9.96
CA GLU A 249 26.92 1.97 10.92
C GLU A 249 26.14 0.84 11.63
N GLY A 250 25.79 -0.21 10.89
CA GLY A 250 25.16 -1.41 11.45
C GLY A 250 26.04 -2.11 12.47
N PHE A 251 27.34 -2.27 12.20
CA PHE A 251 28.30 -2.82 13.16
C PHE A 251 28.46 -1.95 14.41
N GLU A 252 28.61 -0.64 14.22
CA GLU A 252 28.73 0.32 15.34
C GLU A 252 27.49 0.28 16.23
N THR A 253 26.30 0.11 15.66
CA THR A 253 25.04 0.01 16.40
C THR A 253 24.90 -1.34 17.10
N TYR A 254 25.25 -2.45 16.44
CA TYR A 254 25.20 -3.78 17.03
C TYR A 254 26.14 -3.90 18.25
N HIS A 255 27.31 -3.27 18.22
CA HIS A 255 28.26 -3.24 19.33
C HIS A 255 27.97 -2.13 20.36
N GLY A 256 26.87 -1.39 20.25
CA GLY A 256 26.51 -0.35 21.20
C GLY A 256 27.42 0.88 21.19
N ILE A 257 28.18 1.10 20.12
CA ILE A 257 29.14 2.21 20.00
C ILE A 257 28.42 3.53 19.68
N LYS A 258 27.26 3.47 19.01
CA LYS A 258 26.43 4.65 18.69
C LYS A 258 24.97 4.42 19.05
N PHE A 259 24.51 5.03 20.15
CA PHE A 259 23.11 4.93 20.56
C PHE A 259 22.19 6.06 20.00
N ASN A 260 22.72 7.17 19.49
CA ASN A 260 21.92 8.37 19.24
C ASN A 260 21.99 8.96 17.82
N SER A 261 22.64 8.31 16.88
CA SER A 261 22.79 8.87 15.51
C SER A 261 22.72 7.84 14.40
N PHE A 262 22.04 6.71 14.63
CA PHE A 262 21.76 5.80 13.54
C PHE A 262 20.81 6.53 12.59
N SER A 263 21.34 7.10 11.53
CA SER A 263 20.54 7.49 10.38
C SER A 263 20.07 6.20 9.75
N THR A 264 18.92 5.72 10.25
CA THR A 264 18.29 4.55 9.64
C THR A 264 18.34 4.73 8.14
N PRO A 265 18.69 3.71 7.38
CA PRO A 265 18.49 3.70 5.93
C PRO A 265 17.07 4.13 5.52
N THR A 266 16.13 4.11 6.48
CA THR A 266 14.74 4.55 6.34
C THR A 266 14.53 5.97 5.80
N ASN A 267 15.50 6.88 5.98
CA ASN A 267 15.48 8.21 5.39
C ASN A 267 16.36 8.35 4.15
N SER A 268 17.09 7.28 3.77
CA SER A 268 17.92 7.34 2.57
C SER A 268 17.04 7.42 1.32
N LYS A 269 17.50 8.18 0.34
CA LYS A 269 16.90 8.24 -1.01
C LYS A 269 16.63 6.84 -1.56
N ASN A 270 17.55 5.92 -1.31
CA ASN A 270 17.55 4.58 -1.88
C ASN A 270 16.44 3.70 -1.27
N LEU A 271 16.20 3.80 0.04
CA LEU A 271 15.09 3.09 0.66
C LEU A 271 13.74 3.60 0.16
N LYS A 272 13.59 4.92 0.00
CA LYS A 272 12.39 5.52 -0.60
C LYS A 272 12.16 5.00 -2.01
N LEU A 273 13.21 4.91 -2.83
CA LEU A 273 13.13 4.37 -4.18
C LEU A 273 12.82 2.87 -4.18
N HIS A 274 13.38 2.10 -3.26
CA HIS A 274 13.07 0.68 -3.12
C HIS A 274 11.61 0.46 -2.68
N THR A 275 11.13 1.21 -1.70
CA THR A 275 9.72 1.21 -1.30
C THR A 275 8.82 1.58 -2.47
N ALA A 276 9.18 2.63 -3.23
CA ALA A 276 8.45 3.05 -4.43
C ALA A 276 8.39 1.95 -5.50
N LYS A 277 9.50 1.23 -5.72
CA LYS A 277 9.57 0.08 -6.64
C LYS A 277 8.61 -1.04 -6.22
N LEU A 278 8.57 -1.39 -4.92
CA LEU A 278 7.64 -2.39 -4.41
C LEU A 278 6.18 -1.95 -4.56
N VAL A 279 5.87 -0.69 -4.24
CA VAL A 279 4.53 -0.13 -4.42
C VAL A 279 4.15 -0.05 -5.90
N GLN A 280 5.07 0.36 -6.78
CA GLN A 280 4.86 0.34 -8.22
C GLN A 280 4.57 -1.07 -8.74
N GLN A 281 5.32 -2.07 -8.28
CA GLN A 281 5.07 -3.47 -8.62
C GLN A 281 3.71 -3.95 -8.10
N ALA A 282 3.31 -3.53 -6.91
CA ALA A 282 2.00 -3.84 -6.34
C ALA A 282 0.87 -3.23 -7.17
N VAL A 283 0.88 -1.92 -7.39
CA VAL A 283 -0.10 -1.22 -8.23
C VAL A 283 -0.09 -1.78 -9.65
N GLY A 284 1.08 -2.15 -10.18
CA GLY A 284 1.22 -2.80 -11.47
C GLY A 284 0.45 -4.13 -11.61
N ARG A 285 -0.05 -4.73 -10.51
CA ARG A 285 -0.86 -5.96 -10.56
C ARG A 285 -2.26 -5.74 -11.14
N ILE A 286 -2.76 -4.52 -11.04
CA ILE A 286 -4.08 -4.14 -11.56
C ILE A 286 -3.98 -3.33 -12.87
N CYS A 287 -2.81 -3.32 -13.52
CA CYS A 287 -2.52 -2.48 -14.68
C CYS A 287 -2.03 -3.27 -15.90
N ARG A 288 -2.29 -4.57 -15.99
CA ARG A 288 -1.64 -5.43 -16.98
C ARG A 288 -2.49 -5.79 -18.19
N THR A 289 -3.81 -5.82 -18.00
CA THR A 289 -4.74 -6.12 -19.10
C THR A 289 -5.30 -4.85 -19.72
N LYS A 290 -5.86 -4.98 -20.91
CA LYS A 290 -6.56 -3.89 -21.59
C LYS A 290 -7.94 -3.63 -21.02
N ASN A 291 -8.54 -4.64 -20.41
CA ASN A 291 -9.88 -4.54 -19.84
C ASN A 291 -9.78 -4.14 -18.36
N LYS A 292 -10.35 -3.02 -18.04
CA LYS A 292 -10.34 -2.40 -16.72
C LYS A 292 -11.77 -2.23 -16.23
N SER A 293 -11.93 -2.16 -14.92
CA SER A 293 -13.14 -1.58 -14.35
C SER A 293 -13.22 -0.10 -14.70
N LYS A 294 -14.43 0.42 -14.87
CA LYS A 294 -14.63 1.86 -15.09
C LYS A 294 -14.04 2.67 -13.92
N ASP A 295 -14.19 2.16 -12.71
CA ASP A 295 -13.61 2.72 -11.49
C ASP A 295 -12.57 1.73 -10.96
N ILE A 296 -11.31 2.15 -10.95
CA ILE A 296 -10.19 1.41 -10.35
C ILE A 296 -9.93 2.02 -8.97
N HIS A 297 -10.04 1.21 -7.93
CA HIS A 297 -9.84 1.68 -6.55
C HIS A 297 -8.45 1.29 -6.05
N ILE A 298 -7.68 2.26 -5.62
CA ILE A 298 -6.39 2.08 -4.97
C ILE A 298 -6.49 2.59 -3.54
N TYR A 299 -6.65 1.66 -2.62
CA TYR A 299 -6.55 1.91 -1.19
C TYR A 299 -5.08 1.78 -0.76
N TYR A 300 -4.63 2.62 0.14
CA TYR A 300 -3.24 2.58 0.59
C TYR A 300 -3.09 2.96 2.06
N ASP A 301 -2.07 2.41 2.70
CA ASP A 301 -1.70 2.82 4.04
C ASP A 301 -1.26 4.29 4.04
N LYS A 302 -1.88 5.11 4.89
CA LYS A 302 -1.52 6.54 5.02
C LYS A 302 -0.02 6.76 5.29
N ALA A 303 0.63 5.82 5.99
CA ALA A 303 2.07 5.89 6.24
C ALA A 303 2.92 5.90 4.96
N LEU A 304 2.40 5.44 3.81
CA LEU A 304 3.09 5.53 2.52
C LEU A 304 3.27 6.96 2.03
N LEU A 305 2.42 7.91 2.44
CA LEU A 305 2.54 9.31 2.05
C LEU A 305 3.90 9.88 2.46
N GLU A 306 4.32 9.65 3.70
CA GLU A 306 5.61 10.13 4.21
C GLU A 306 6.80 9.36 3.60
N GLU A 307 6.65 8.05 3.44
CA GLU A 307 7.70 7.19 2.87
C GLU A 307 8.01 7.53 1.39
N LEU A 308 6.99 7.91 0.62
CA LEU A 308 7.12 8.18 -0.81
C LEU A 308 7.21 9.68 -1.13
N LYS A 309 7.21 10.54 -0.11
CA LYS A 309 7.36 11.98 -0.27
C LYS A 309 8.63 12.34 -1.05
N GLY A 310 8.47 13.13 -2.11
CA GLY A 310 9.58 13.60 -2.96
C GLY A 310 10.15 12.53 -3.89
N VAL A 311 9.52 11.34 -4.00
CA VAL A 311 9.97 10.28 -4.90
C VAL A 311 9.69 10.62 -6.36
N LYS A 312 8.59 11.33 -6.66
CA LYS A 312 8.19 11.70 -8.04
C LYS A 312 9.31 12.36 -8.84
N LYS A 313 10.15 13.16 -8.18
CA LYS A 313 11.29 13.84 -8.84
C LYS A 313 12.31 12.88 -9.48
N TYR A 314 12.44 11.65 -8.95
CA TYR A 314 13.36 10.64 -9.49
C TYR A 314 12.76 9.89 -10.68
N TYR A 315 11.44 9.97 -10.86
CA TYR A 315 10.71 9.32 -11.94
C TYR A 315 10.43 10.24 -13.14
N LYS A 316 10.94 11.48 -13.14
CA LYS A 316 10.67 12.51 -14.18
C LYS A 316 10.97 12.05 -15.61
N HIS A 317 11.89 11.10 -15.77
CA HIS A 317 12.34 10.60 -17.07
C HIS A 317 11.91 9.16 -17.32
N LEU A 318 11.06 8.60 -16.48
CA LEU A 318 10.55 7.24 -16.61
C LEU A 318 9.10 7.28 -17.07
N LEU A 319 8.76 6.30 -17.91
CA LEU A 319 7.38 6.06 -18.29
C LEU A 319 6.73 5.23 -17.18
N LEU A 320 5.74 5.81 -16.52
CA LEU A 320 4.98 5.16 -15.45
C LEU A 320 3.61 4.76 -15.98
N ASN A 321 3.07 3.67 -15.45
CA ASN A 321 1.65 3.38 -15.68
C ASN A 321 0.78 4.49 -15.06
N PRO A 322 -0.38 4.79 -15.66
CA PRO A 322 -1.24 5.90 -15.22
C PRO A 322 -1.67 5.79 -13.77
N GLU A 323 -1.94 4.58 -13.29
CA GLU A 323 -2.38 4.31 -11.92
C GLU A 323 -1.29 4.71 -10.91
N PHE A 324 -0.04 4.31 -11.15
CA PHE A 324 1.07 4.68 -10.27
C PHE A 324 1.44 6.17 -10.41
N SER A 325 1.34 6.74 -11.60
CA SER A 325 1.54 8.17 -11.81
C SER A 325 0.55 9.00 -10.98
N LYS A 326 -0.75 8.68 -11.06
CA LYS A 326 -1.78 9.32 -10.23
C LYS A 326 -1.56 9.11 -8.74
N PHE A 327 -1.10 7.93 -8.35
CA PHE A 327 -0.76 7.67 -6.95
C PHE A 327 0.36 8.59 -6.46
N LEU A 328 1.45 8.75 -7.22
CA LEU A 328 2.52 9.68 -6.88
C LEU A 328 2.06 11.15 -6.87
N GLU A 329 1.16 11.55 -7.78
CA GLU A 329 0.57 12.89 -7.79
C GLU A 329 -0.20 13.15 -6.51
N LYS A 330 -1.02 12.20 -6.07
CA LYS A 330 -1.79 12.31 -4.83
C LYS A 330 -0.91 12.43 -3.59
N ILE A 331 0.24 11.73 -3.59
CA ILE A 331 1.22 11.84 -2.51
C ILE A 331 1.78 13.27 -2.43
N GLU A 332 2.17 13.86 -3.54
CA GLU A 332 2.71 15.23 -3.58
C GLU A 332 1.66 16.26 -3.15
N GLU A 333 0.42 16.15 -3.66
CA GLU A 333 -0.69 17.05 -3.27
C GLU A 333 -0.98 17.00 -1.75
N SER A 334 -1.00 15.80 -1.16
CA SER A 334 -1.29 15.64 0.28
C SER A 334 -0.20 16.21 1.17
N VAL A 335 1.02 16.31 0.67
CA VAL A 335 2.16 16.93 1.36
C VAL A 335 2.03 18.45 1.38
N ASP A 336 1.65 19.07 0.27
CA ASP A 336 1.46 20.51 0.20
C ASP A 336 0.34 20.98 1.15
N PHE A 337 -0.75 20.22 1.24
CA PHE A 337 -1.83 20.50 2.20
C PHE A 337 -1.36 20.42 3.66
N SER A 338 -0.54 19.44 4.01
CA SER A 338 -0.05 19.26 5.39
C SER A 338 0.92 20.38 5.79
N GLN A 339 1.73 20.88 4.86
CA GLN A 339 2.66 21.96 5.09
C GLN A 339 1.94 23.31 5.29
N ASN A 340 0.94 23.59 4.46
CA ASN A 340 0.07 24.76 4.60
C ASN A 340 -0.74 24.74 5.91
N ASP A 341 -1.20 23.57 6.35
CA ASP A 341 -1.94 23.39 7.62
C ASP A 341 -1.02 23.60 8.84
N LEU A 342 0.24 23.15 8.77
CA LEU A 342 1.25 23.39 9.80
C LEU A 342 1.66 24.86 9.87
N GLU A 343 1.84 25.52 8.74
CA GLU A 343 2.15 26.96 8.69
C GLU A 343 0.97 27.79 9.22
N ASN A 344 -0.27 27.44 8.85
CA ASN A 344 -1.47 28.09 9.38
C ASN A 344 -1.63 27.87 10.89
N LYS A 345 -1.37 26.67 11.40
CA LYS A 345 -1.37 26.38 12.84
C LYS A 345 -0.25 27.11 13.58
N ALA A 346 0.96 27.17 13.01
CA ALA A 346 2.08 27.92 13.56
C ALA A 346 1.79 29.43 13.61
N GLN A 347 1.13 29.99 12.58
CA GLN A 347 0.69 31.37 12.55
C GLN A 347 -0.41 31.67 13.60
N LEU A 348 -1.35 30.75 13.79
CA LEU A 348 -2.39 30.84 14.84
C LEU A 348 -1.81 30.78 16.24
N ILE A 349 -0.84 29.86 16.49
CA ILE A 349 -0.13 29.77 17.78
C ILE A 349 0.68 31.03 18.04
N ASN A 350 1.40 31.55 17.04
CA ASN A 350 2.16 32.79 17.16
C ASN A 350 1.25 34.00 17.43
N LYS A 351 0.07 34.06 16.82
CA LYS A 351 -0.91 35.12 17.03
C LYS A 351 -1.52 35.07 18.42
N SER A 352 -1.87 33.86 18.92
CA SER A 352 -2.39 33.67 20.28
C SER A 352 -1.32 33.92 21.33
N SER A 353 -0.07 33.51 21.13
CA SER A 353 1.05 33.76 22.03
C SER A 353 1.38 35.25 22.14
N LYS A 354 1.40 35.98 21.03
CA LYS A 354 1.57 37.45 21.00
C LYS A 354 0.44 38.17 21.74
N SER A 355 -0.81 37.71 21.58
CA SER A 355 -1.95 38.27 22.33
C SER A 355 -1.86 38.00 23.83
N TYR A 356 -1.39 36.82 24.23
CA TYR A 356 -1.22 36.43 25.62
C TYR A 356 -0.09 37.20 26.28
N ILE A 357 1.05 37.36 25.61
CA ILE A 357 2.19 38.16 26.07
C ILE A 357 1.78 39.64 26.23
N LYS A 358 1.01 40.19 25.29
CA LYS A 358 0.51 41.56 25.38
C LYS A 358 -0.39 41.75 26.58
N LYS A 359 -1.32 40.81 26.86
CA LYS A 359 -2.18 40.87 28.08
C LYS A 359 -1.38 40.78 29.37
N LEU A 360 -0.30 39.98 29.40
CA LEU A 360 0.58 39.90 30.57
C LEU A 360 1.39 41.17 30.80
N LEU A 361 1.79 41.85 29.71
CA LEU A 361 2.50 43.15 29.81
C LEU A 361 1.56 44.27 30.23
N ASP A 362 0.33 44.29 29.71
CA ASP A 362 -0.69 45.27 30.11
C ASP A 362 -1.07 45.09 31.61
N PHE A 363 -1.22 43.84 32.09
CA PHE A 363 -1.49 43.53 33.50
C PHE A 363 -0.34 43.93 34.46
N LYS A 364 0.90 43.94 33.99
CA LYS A 364 2.05 44.40 34.73
C LYS A 364 2.11 45.93 34.85
N ASN A 365 1.64 46.63 33.81
CA ASN A 365 1.65 48.10 33.78
C ASN A 365 0.49 48.72 34.58
N ASP A 366 -0.62 48.00 34.79
CA ASP A 366 -1.78 48.44 35.56
C ASP A 366 -1.61 48.21 37.09
N ASN A 367 -0.52 47.54 37.53
CA ASN A 367 -0.24 47.20 38.95
C ASN A 367 1.09 47.78 39.45
N ILE A 368 1.66 48.80 38.79
CA ILE A 368 2.76 49.64 39.24
C ILE A 368 2.23 51.09 39.33
#